data_534dd756752e3e069771cc20d8d25724
#
_entry.id   534dd756752e3e069771cc20d8d25724
#
_cell.length_a   1.000
_cell.length_b   1.000
_cell.length_c   1.000
_cell.angle_alpha   90.00
_cell.angle_beta   90.00
_cell.angle_gamma   90.00
#
_symmetry.space_group_name_H-M   'P 1'
#
loop_
_entity.id
_entity.type
_entity.pdbx_description
1 polymer ?
#
loop_
_entity_poly.entity_id
_entity_poly.type
_entity_poly.pdbx_seq_one_letter_code
_entity_poly.pdbx_strand_id
1 'polypeptide(L)'
;MSGHTDNSVLIAAPLDLVWEMTNDLESWPGLFTEYAAVEILGRAGRTVTFRLAMHPDDNGVAWSWVSERTPDRDALEVRARRVEPGPFEYMDILWTYAAEGTGTWMRWIQDFRMRPDAPVGTAAMTDRINANTPLQMEAIKRRIEAAVPAGGAR
;
A
#
# COMPACT_ATOMS: atom_id res chain seq x y z
N MET A 1 -17.60 -15.46 3.21
CA MET A 1 -17.83 -14.13 2.66
C MET A 1 -16.50 -13.44 2.44
N SER A 2 -16.21 -13.03 1.23
CA SER A 2 -14.98 -12.29 0.93
C SER A 2 -15.23 -10.80 0.94
N GLY A 3 -14.16 -10.02 1.19
CA GLY A 3 -14.16 -8.58 1.11
C GLY A 3 -13.43 -8.10 -0.13
N HIS A 4 -13.82 -6.96 -0.63
CA HIS A 4 -13.21 -6.35 -1.80
C HIS A 4 -13.20 -4.84 -1.64
N THR A 5 -12.04 -4.22 -1.86
CA THR A 5 -11.93 -2.76 -1.84
C THR A 5 -11.23 -2.29 -3.11
N ASP A 6 -11.56 -1.09 -3.55
CA ASP A 6 -11.03 -0.51 -4.78
C ASP A 6 -11.00 1.01 -4.59
N ASN A 7 -9.81 1.55 -4.38
CA ASN A 7 -9.62 2.97 -4.12
C ASN A 7 -8.55 3.51 -5.07
N SER A 8 -8.70 4.75 -5.50
CA SER A 8 -7.73 5.38 -6.39
C SER A 8 -7.56 6.85 -6.05
N VAL A 9 -6.42 7.41 -6.47
CA VAL A 9 -6.08 8.80 -6.28
C VAL A 9 -5.30 9.31 -7.49
N LEU A 10 -5.56 10.54 -7.88
CA LEU A 10 -4.79 11.23 -8.91
C LEU A 10 -3.70 12.05 -8.23
N ILE A 11 -2.45 11.75 -8.57
CA ILE A 11 -1.28 12.41 -8.01
C ILE A 11 -0.70 13.34 -9.07
N ALA A 12 -0.51 14.62 -8.73
CA ALA A 12 0.06 15.61 -9.64
C ALA A 12 1.58 15.48 -9.71
N ALA A 13 2.05 14.35 -10.21
CA ALA A 13 3.45 14.02 -10.37
C ALA A 13 3.64 13.03 -11.53
N PRO A 14 4.81 13.02 -12.16
CA PRO A 14 5.08 12.10 -13.27
C PRO A 14 5.03 10.64 -12.83
N LEU A 15 4.64 9.76 -13.76
CA LEU A 15 4.53 8.33 -13.50
C LEU A 15 5.80 7.73 -12.90
N ASP A 16 6.97 8.08 -13.43
CA ASP A 16 8.23 7.54 -12.95
C ASP A 16 8.47 7.87 -11.48
N LEU A 17 8.18 9.11 -11.08
CA LEU A 17 8.35 9.53 -9.68
C LEU A 17 7.38 8.81 -8.76
N VAL A 18 6.10 8.71 -9.16
CA VAL A 18 5.08 8.01 -8.38
C VAL A 18 5.48 6.54 -8.23
N TRP A 19 5.90 5.91 -9.33
CA TRP A 19 6.35 4.51 -9.29
C TRP A 19 7.53 4.32 -8.35
N GLU A 20 8.57 5.13 -8.50
CA GLU A 20 9.77 5.01 -7.68
C GLU A 20 9.49 5.21 -6.19
N MET A 21 8.76 6.27 -5.83
CA MET A 21 8.51 6.57 -4.42
C MET A 21 7.59 5.53 -3.76
N THR A 22 6.63 4.98 -4.48
CA THR A 22 5.71 3.99 -3.92
C THR A 22 6.27 2.56 -3.94
N ASN A 23 7.38 2.33 -4.64
CA ASN A 23 8.05 1.02 -4.66
C ASN A 23 9.36 1.00 -3.86
N ASP A 24 9.77 2.13 -3.31
CA ASP A 24 10.88 2.21 -2.38
C ASP A 24 10.38 1.87 -0.97
N LEU A 25 10.36 0.57 -0.66
CA LEU A 25 9.76 0.07 0.58
C LEU A 25 10.42 0.67 1.83
N GLU A 26 11.71 0.90 1.79
CA GLU A 26 12.44 1.43 2.94
C GLU A 26 12.03 2.87 3.27
N SER A 27 11.43 3.58 2.32
CA SER A 27 10.93 4.93 2.56
C SER A 27 9.48 4.96 3.07
N TRP A 28 8.80 3.82 3.15
CA TRP A 28 7.39 3.77 3.54
C TRP A 28 7.06 4.38 4.90
N PRO A 29 7.91 4.28 5.93
CA PRO A 29 7.63 5.01 7.17
C PRO A 29 7.50 6.52 7.00
N GLY A 30 8.18 7.09 6.00
CA GLY A 30 8.05 8.52 5.66
C GLY A 30 6.98 8.81 4.62
N LEU A 31 6.44 7.80 3.95
CA LEU A 31 5.45 7.96 2.90
C LEU A 31 4.02 7.71 3.42
N PHE A 32 3.83 6.67 4.21
CA PHE A 32 2.56 6.35 4.87
C PHE A 32 2.54 6.95 6.27
N THR A 33 1.34 7.23 6.78
CA THR A 33 1.22 7.75 8.17
C THR A 33 1.18 6.64 9.20
N GLU A 34 0.87 5.40 8.78
CA GLU A 34 0.60 4.31 9.70
C GLU A 34 1.78 3.37 9.97
N TYR A 35 2.85 3.43 9.16
CA TYR A 35 3.99 2.53 9.30
C TYR A 35 5.14 3.16 10.08
N ALA A 36 5.62 2.44 11.09
CA ALA A 36 6.78 2.85 11.89
C ALA A 36 8.08 2.30 11.32
N ALA A 37 8.04 1.10 10.72
CA ALA A 37 9.26 0.44 10.24
C ALA A 37 8.97 -0.54 9.12
N VAL A 38 9.96 -0.74 8.27
CA VAL A 38 9.98 -1.76 7.22
C VAL A 38 11.31 -2.50 7.34
N GLU A 39 11.23 -3.82 7.32
CA GLU A 39 12.42 -4.68 7.32
C GLU A 39 12.39 -5.57 6.08
N ILE A 40 13.39 -5.47 5.22
CA ILE A 40 13.51 -6.35 4.05
C ILE A 40 14.06 -7.68 4.53
N LEU A 41 13.30 -8.77 4.32
CA LEU A 41 13.68 -10.11 4.75
C LEU A 41 14.39 -10.89 3.65
N GLY A 42 14.06 -10.61 2.39
CA GLY A 42 14.67 -11.29 1.26
C GLY A 42 14.19 -10.77 -0.08
N ARG A 43 14.92 -11.14 -1.11
CA ARG A 43 14.58 -10.79 -2.48
C ARG A 43 14.80 -12.02 -3.35
N ALA A 44 13.85 -12.30 -4.25
CA ALA A 44 13.94 -13.38 -5.20
C ALA A 44 13.39 -12.87 -6.53
N GLY A 45 14.29 -12.61 -7.49
CA GLY A 45 13.90 -11.93 -8.73
C GLY A 45 13.30 -10.56 -8.42
N ARG A 46 12.08 -10.32 -8.88
CA ARG A 46 11.36 -9.08 -8.62
C ARG A 46 10.55 -9.11 -7.32
N THR A 47 10.47 -10.26 -6.67
CA THR A 47 9.68 -10.42 -5.47
C THR A 47 10.49 -10.04 -4.24
N VAL A 48 9.93 -9.17 -3.41
CA VAL A 48 10.52 -8.73 -2.14
C VAL A 48 9.65 -9.25 -1.01
N THR A 49 10.27 -9.90 -0.04
CA THR A 49 9.61 -10.32 1.19
C THR A 49 10.04 -9.37 2.30
N PHE A 50 9.10 -8.81 3.03
CA PHE A 50 9.39 -7.78 4.00
C PHE A 50 8.41 -7.81 5.16
N ARG A 51 8.84 -7.28 6.31
CA ARG A 51 7.99 -7.09 7.48
C ARG A 51 7.61 -5.62 7.58
N LEU A 52 6.31 -5.36 7.73
CA LEU A 52 5.78 -4.04 8.05
C LEU A 52 5.44 -4.00 9.53
N ALA A 53 5.79 -2.89 10.18
CA ALA A 53 5.37 -2.62 11.55
C ALA A 53 4.64 -1.28 11.59
N MET A 54 3.46 -1.29 12.21
CA MET A 54 2.67 -0.07 12.39
C MET A 54 3.10 0.66 13.66
N HIS A 55 2.77 1.95 13.73
CA HIS A 55 2.86 2.67 15.00
C HIS A 55 1.90 2.02 16.01
N PRO A 56 2.21 2.08 17.32
CA PRO A 56 1.31 1.53 18.32
C PRO A 56 -0.09 2.14 18.21
N ASP A 57 -1.11 1.30 18.39
CA ASP A 57 -2.50 1.74 18.41
C ASP A 57 -2.84 2.38 19.79
N ASP A 58 -4.10 2.75 19.99
CA ASP A 58 -4.54 3.40 21.22
C ASP A 58 -4.33 2.52 22.46
N ASN A 59 -4.20 1.20 22.26
CA ASN A 59 -3.95 0.24 23.33
C ASN A 59 -2.46 -0.05 23.50
N GLY A 60 -1.58 0.61 22.77
CA GLY A 60 -0.14 0.40 22.83
C GLY A 60 0.34 -0.82 22.04
N VAL A 61 -0.51 -1.43 21.22
CA VAL A 61 -0.15 -2.60 20.43
C VAL A 61 0.42 -2.18 19.09
N ALA A 62 1.64 -2.61 18.81
CA ALA A 62 2.30 -2.37 17.53
C ALA A 62 2.11 -3.60 16.63
N TRP A 63 1.16 -3.52 15.72
CA TRP A 63 0.89 -4.60 14.78
C TRP A 63 2.00 -4.72 13.75
N SER A 64 2.37 -5.94 13.40
CA SER A 64 3.32 -6.20 12.33
C SER A 64 2.95 -7.47 11.59
N TRP A 65 3.39 -7.57 10.34
CA TRP A 65 3.17 -8.77 9.52
C TRP A 65 4.19 -8.84 8.41
N VAL A 66 4.33 -10.03 7.83
CA VAL A 66 5.20 -10.25 6.67
C VAL A 66 4.34 -10.28 5.41
N SER A 67 4.79 -9.57 4.40
CA SER A 67 4.18 -9.53 3.06
C SER A 67 5.23 -9.84 2.01
N GLU A 68 4.77 -10.26 0.84
CA GLU A 68 5.62 -10.29 -0.35
C GLU A 68 5.00 -9.42 -1.44
N ARG A 69 5.86 -8.83 -2.26
CA ARG A 69 5.47 -7.83 -3.24
C ARG A 69 6.27 -8.02 -4.51
N THR A 70 5.57 -8.06 -5.65
CA THR A 70 6.19 -8.26 -6.96
C THR A 70 5.81 -7.13 -7.91
N PRO A 71 6.68 -6.11 -8.07
CA PRO A 71 6.44 -5.05 -9.04
C PRO A 71 6.64 -5.54 -10.46
N ASP A 72 5.80 -5.06 -11.38
CA ASP A 72 5.93 -5.28 -12.82
C ASP A 72 5.86 -3.91 -13.52
N ARG A 73 7.02 -3.33 -13.78
CA ARG A 73 7.11 -1.98 -14.35
C ARG A 73 6.50 -1.89 -15.74
N ASP A 74 6.67 -2.94 -16.56
CA ASP A 74 6.14 -2.94 -17.92
C ASP A 74 4.62 -2.98 -17.93
N ALA A 75 4.01 -3.73 -17.01
CA ALA A 75 2.56 -3.80 -16.88
C ALA A 75 1.99 -2.66 -16.05
N LEU A 76 2.82 -1.84 -15.39
CA LEU A 76 2.42 -0.79 -14.47
C LEU A 76 1.51 -1.30 -13.37
N GLU A 77 1.89 -2.44 -12.80
CA GLU A 77 1.16 -3.02 -11.69
C GLU A 77 2.08 -3.67 -10.68
N VAL A 78 1.60 -3.81 -9.47
CA VAL A 78 2.29 -4.48 -8.39
C VAL A 78 1.32 -5.44 -7.74
N ARG A 79 1.72 -6.71 -7.62
CA ARG A 79 0.96 -7.71 -6.88
C ARG A 79 1.62 -7.95 -5.55
N ALA A 80 0.81 -8.04 -4.51
CA ALA A 80 1.30 -8.29 -3.17
C ALA A 80 0.31 -9.18 -2.42
N ARG A 81 0.80 -9.85 -1.38
CA ARG A 81 -0.05 -10.63 -0.49
C ARG A 81 0.60 -10.73 0.88
N ARG A 82 -0.21 -10.96 1.90
CA ARG A 82 0.33 -11.26 3.22
C ARG A 82 0.84 -12.69 3.26
N VAL A 83 2.08 -12.85 3.73
CA VAL A 83 2.68 -14.16 4.01
C VAL A 83 2.29 -14.61 5.41
N GLU A 84 2.31 -13.67 6.37
CA GLU A 84 1.73 -13.86 7.70
C GLU A 84 0.35 -13.19 7.68
N PRO A 85 -0.71 -13.94 7.49
CA PRO A 85 -2.03 -13.32 7.30
C PRO A 85 -2.65 -12.74 8.57
N GLY A 86 -2.20 -13.15 9.77
CA GLY A 86 -2.77 -12.66 11.02
C GLY A 86 -4.24 -12.98 11.14
N PRO A 87 -5.12 -11.98 11.32
CA PRO A 87 -6.56 -12.21 11.43
C PRO A 87 -7.25 -12.52 10.09
N PHE A 88 -6.51 -12.48 8.98
CA PHE A 88 -7.04 -12.76 7.66
C PHE A 88 -6.85 -14.23 7.31
N GLU A 89 -7.80 -14.82 6.57
CA GLU A 89 -7.53 -16.08 5.87
C GLU A 89 -6.57 -15.84 4.72
N TYR A 90 -6.78 -14.74 4.00
CA TYR A 90 -5.88 -14.25 2.96
C TYR A 90 -6.07 -12.76 2.76
N MET A 91 -5.06 -12.12 2.20
CA MET A 91 -5.10 -10.72 1.77
C MET A 91 -4.27 -10.60 0.51
N ASP A 92 -4.94 -10.42 -0.62
CA ASP A 92 -4.33 -10.21 -1.93
C ASP A 92 -4.48 -8.76 -2.35
N ILE A 93 -3.44 -8.18 -2.89
CA ILE A 93 -3.38 -6.76 -3.20
C ILE A 93 -2.87 -6.59 -4.62
N LEU A 94 -3.53 -5.70 -5.36
CA LEU A 94 -3.09 -5.27 -6.68
C LEU A 94 -3.06 -3.75 -6.72
N TRP A 95 -1.90 -3.20 -7.01
CA TRP A 95 -1.77 -1.77 -7.30
C TRP A 95 -1.57 -1.57 -8.78
N THR A 96 -2.27 -0.62 -9.38
CA THR A 96 -2.10 -0.25 -10.78
C THR A 96 -1.82 1.24 -10.91
N TYR A 97 -1.11 1.59 -11.97
CA TYR A 97 -0.71 2.97 -12.25
C TYR A 97 -1.04 3.31 -13.68
N ALA A 98 -1.50 4.54 -13.92
CA ALA A 98 -1.77 5.01 -15.27
C ALA A 98 -1.45 6.50 -15.37
N ALA A 99 -0.68 6.87 -16.36
CA ALA A 99 -0.39 8.28 -16.64
C ALA A 99 -1.65 8.98 -17.18
N GLU A 100 -1.90 10.20 -16.70
CA GLU A 100 -2.95 11.04 -17.22
C GLU A 100 -2.46 12.48 -17.26
N GLY A 101 -2.21 12.98 -18.48
CA GLY A 101 -1.57 14.28 -18.65
C GLY A 101 -0.19 14.29 -17.99
N THR A 102 0.04 15.23 -17.07
CA THR A 102 1.27 15.32 -16.30
C THR A 102 1.16 14.62 -14.95
N GLY A 103 0.00 14.03 -14.66
CA GLY A 103 -0.26 13.34 -13.41
C GLY A 103 -0.30 11.82 -13.56
N THR A 104 -0.59 11.15 -12.47
CA THR A 104 -0.62 9.70 -12.40
C THR A 104 -1.77 9.23 -11.53
N TRP A 105 -2.60 8.34 -12.06
CA TRP A 105 -3.56 7.59 -11.27
C TRP A 105 -2.87 6.43 -10.57
N MET A 106 -3.09 6.29 -9.28
CA MET A 106 -2.68 5.14 -8.49
C MET A 106 -3.93 4.49 -7.92
N ARG A 107 -4.09 3.20 -8.16
CA ARG A 107 -5.28 2.44 -7.77
C ARG A 107 -4.88 1.23 -6.95
N TRP A 108 -5.57 1.01 -5.83
CA TRP A 108 -5.32 -0.13 -4.94
C TRP A 108 -6.58 -0.99 -4.87
N ILE A 109 -6.46 -2.24 -5.27
CA ILE A 109 -7.52 -3.23 -5.22
C ILE A 109 -7.10 -4.30 -4.22
N GLN A 110 -7.97 -4.59 -3.25
CA GLN A 110 -7.69 -5.58 -2.23
C GLN A 110 -8.81 -6.60 -2.17
N ASP A 111 -8.44 -7.88 -2.15
CA ASP A 111 -9.37 -9.00 -2.00
C ASP A 111 -8.94 -9.78 -0.78
N PHE A 112 -9.85 -10.02 0.14
CA PHE A 112 -9.51 -10.63 1.41
C PHE A 112 -10.69 -11.35 2.02
N ARG A 113 -10.39 -12.13 3.07
CA ARG A 113 -11.41 -12.73 3.93
C ARG A 113 -10.85 -12.77 5.33
N MET A 114 -11.70 -12.42 6.31
CA MET A 114 -11.31 -12.52 7.72
C MET A 114 -11.53 -13.95 8.21
N ARG A 115 -10.66 -14.38 9.14
CA ARG A 115 -10.83 -15.68 9.80
C ARG A 115 -12.11 -15.66 10.64
N PRO A 116 -12.79 -16.80 10.80
CA PRO A 116 -14.00 -16.85 11.63
C PRO A 116 -13.76 -16.39 13.08
N ASP A 117 -12.55 -16.62 13.61
CA ASP A 117 -12.17 -16.24 14.97
C ASP A 117 -11.56 -14.84 15.08
N ALA A 118 -11.52 -14.08 13.98
CA ALA A 118 -10.97 -12.74 13.99
C ALA A 118 -11.86 -11.80 14.82
N PRO A 119 -11.25 -10.83 15.53
CA PRO A 119 -12.04 -9.88 16.32
C PRO A 119 -12.90 -8.95 15.47
N VAL A 120 -12.58 -8.82 14.19
CA VAL A 120 -13.30 -7.98 13.23
C VAL A 120 -13.73 -8.84 12.05
N GLY A 121 -15.00 -8.81 11.68
CA GLY A 121 -15.53 -9.56 10.55
C GLY A 121 -15.18 -8.90 9.21
N THR A 122 -15.45 -9.61 8.11
CA THR A 122 -15.11 -9.15 6.76
C THR A 122 -15.80 -7.83 6.40
N ALA A 123 -17.09 -7.67 6.71
CA ALA A 123 -17.82 -6.45 6.40
C ALA A 123 -17.25 -5.24 7.16
N ALA A 124 -16.97 -5.40 8.45
CA ALA A 124 -16.40 -4.32 9.27
C ALA A 124 -14.98 -3.98 8.82
N MET A 125 -14.19 -4.97 8.42
CA MET A 125 -12.84 -4.73 7.89
C MET A 125 -12.90 -3.99 6.55
N THR A 126 -13.86 -4.33 5.69
CA THR A 126 -14.07 -3.61 4.42
C THR A 126 -14.32 -2.12 4.69
N ASP A 127 -15.19 -1.81 5.63
CA ASP A 127 -15.49 -0.42 6.01
C ASP A 127 -14.24 0.27 6.57
N ARG A 128 -13.46 -0.43 7.40
CA ARG A 128 -12.22 0.11 7.98
C ARG A 128 -11.19 0.45 6.89
N ILE A 129 -10.99 -0.45 5.94
CA ILE A 129 -10.05 -0.22 4.84
C ILE A 129 -10.52 0.96 3.99
N ASN A 130 -11.81 1.03 3.67
CA ASN A 130 -12.36 2.11 2.86
C ASN A 130 -12.32 3.46 3.58
N ALA A 131 -12.28 3.48 4.90
CA ALA A 131 -12.09 4.70 5.68
C ALA A 131 -10.61 5.12 5.74
N ASN A 132 -9.70 4.17 5.89
CA ASN A 132 -8.27 4.44 6.07
C ASN A 132 -7.52 4.66 4.75
N THR A 133 -7.81 3.88 3.71
CA THR A 133 -7.06 3.94 2.46
C THR A 133 -7.07 5.34 1.83
N PRO A 134 -8.20 6.06 1.75
CA PRO A 134 -8.19 7.42 1.21
C PRO A 134 -7.29 8.37 2.02
N LEU A 135 -7.19 8.18 3.33
CA LEU A 135 -6.32 9.00 4.17
C LEU A 135 -4.85 8.72 3.86
N GLN A 136 -4.49 7.46 3.67
CA GLN A 136 -3.12 7.09 3.30
C GLN A 136 -2.79 7.58 1.89
N MET A 137 -3.71 7.42 0.94
CA MET A 137 -3.53 7.90 -0.43
C MET A 137 -3.32 9.41 -0.47
N GLU A 138 -4.07 10.16 0.33
CA GLU A 138 -3.92 11.62 0.39
C GLU A 138 -2.56 12.02 0.97
N ALA A 139 -2.08 11.32 2.01
CA ALA A 139 -0.76 11.57 2.58
C ALA A 139 0.35 11.28 1.56
N ILE A 140 0.24 10.14 0.86
CA ILE A 140 1.19 9.74 -0.18
C ILE A 140 1.20 10.78 -1.31
N LYS A 141 0.02 11.18 -1.78
CA LYS A 141 -0.15 12.20 -2.81
C LYS A 141 0.59 13.48 -2.43
N ARG A 142 0.35 14.01 -1.23
CA ARG A 142 0.99 15.25 -0.78
C ARG A 142 2.50 15.14 -0.74
N ARG A 143 3.02 14.01 -0.26
CA ARG A 143 4.46 13.80 -0.13
C ARG A 143 5.14 13.65 -1.47
N ILE A 144 4.50 12.95 -2.41
CA ILE A 144 5.04 12.80 -3.77
C ILE A 144 5.00 14.14 -4.50
N GLU A 145 3.89 14.87 -4.41
CA GLU A 145 3.77 16.17 -5.06
C GLU A 145 4.78 17.17 -4.51
N ALA A 146 5.08 17.10 -3.21
CA ALA A 146 6.11 17.93 -2.58
C ALA A 146 7.53 17.58 -3.05
N ALA A 147 7.72 16.35 -3.54
CA ALA A 147 9.02 15.90 -4.05
C ALA A 147 9.23 16.25 -5.52
N VAL A 148 8.21 16.75 -6.22
CA VAL A 148 8.37 17.19 -7.61
C VAL A 148 9.27 18.44 -7.61
N PRO A 149 10.37 18.44 -8.40
CA PRO A 149 11.26 19.59 -8.43
C PRO A 149 10.52 20.86 -8.87
N ALA A 150 10.85 21.99 -8.25
CA ALA A 150 10.27 23.28 -8.62
C ALA A 150 10.59 23.55 -10.08
N GLY A 151 9.51 23.79 -10.89
CA GLY A 151 9.66 23.98 -12.30
C GLY A 151 9.97 22.71 -13.09
N GLY A 152 10.05 21.55 -12.45
CA GLY A 152 10.42 20.29 -13.07
C GLY A 152 9.26 19.37 -13.44
N ALA A 153 8.05 19.73 -13.05
CA ALA A 153 6.86 18.92 -13.32
C ALA A 153 6.29 19.14 -14.72
N ARG A 154 7.10 19.41 -15.65
CA ARG A 154 6.68 19.74 -17.02
C ARG A 154 6.88 18.60 -17.96
#